data_db22e0f093f5027d654a2bffb71913b7
#
_entry.id   db22e0f093f5027d654a2bffb71913b7
#
_cell.length_a   1.000
_cell.length_b   1.000
_cell.length_c   1.000
_cell.angle_alpha   90.00
_cell.angle_beta   90.00
_cell.angle_gamma   90.00
#
_symmetry.space_group_name_H-M   'P 1'
#
loop_
_entity.id
_entity.type
_entity.pdbx_description
1 polymer ?
#
loop_
_entity_poly.entity_id
_entity_poly.type
_entity_poly.pdbx_seq_one_letter_code
_entity_poly.pdbx_strand_id
1 'polypeptide(L)'
;LMDSPNMTFSYCISCGNSKVVSAEEYLNFLIDDENTKVAAMYMEGVNNPVMLEACFRKAALKRKPVVVLKAGRSERASAIAASHTGSMAGSDATFDALFKKYGVIRVDDMQELLSTSLMLAGMRSMPEERCNYAIVCLSGGETAICADEGFKVGIQYADFEDKTVETLKGLLPFY
;
A
#
# COMPACT_ATOMS: atom_id res chain seq x y z
N LEU A 1 -4.97 14.87 -7.09
CA LEU A 1 -4.36 13.89 -6.14
C LEU A 1 -3.07 14.40 -5.49
N MET A 2 -2.36 15.33 -6.13
CA MET A 2 -1.14 15.95 -5.56
C MET A 2 -1.44 17.09 -4.56
N ASP A 3 -2.67 17.53 -4.44
CA ASP A 3 -3.08 18.62 -3.54
C ASP A 3 -3.53 18.17 -2.15
N SER A 4 -3.27 16.91 -1.78
CA SER A 4 -3.49 16.47 -0.39
C SER A 4 -2.39 17.05 0.49
N PRO A 5 -2.69 17.95 1.43
CA PRO A 5 -1.70 18.67 2.21
C PRO A 5 -0.83 17.78 3.10
N ASN A 6 -1.14 16.50 3.19
CA ASN A 6 -0.47 15.53 4.06
C ASN A 6 0.34 14.47 3.29
N MET A 7 0.39 14.51 1.95
CA MET A 7 1.15 13.54 1.17
C MET A 7 2.43 14.16 0.66
N THR A 8 3.56 13.64 1.11
CA THR A 8 4.89 14.01 0.64
C THR A 8 5.55 12.83 -0.05
N PHE A 9 6.13 13.09 -1.22
CA PHE A 9 6.88 12.08 -1.98
C PHE A 9 8.38 12.33 -1.82
N SER A 10 9.14 11.29 -1.47
CA SER A 10 10.61 11.34 -1.59
C SER A 10 11.00 11.32 -3.06
N TYR A 11 10.32 10.52 -3.87
CA TYR A 11 10.53 10.40 -5.31
C TYR A 11 9.21 10.17 -6.03
N CYS A 12 9.11 10.70 -7.25
CA CYS A 12 8.07 10.35 -8.21
C CYS A 12 8.76 10.03 -9.53
N ILE A 13 8.76 8.75 -9.92
CA ILE A 13 9.56 8.23 -11.03
C ILE A 13 8.64 7.65 -12.10
N SER A 14 8.78 8.14 -13.33
CA SER A 14 8.18 7.53 -14.51
C SER A 14 9.26 6.82 -15.32
N CYS A 15 9.17 5.49 -15.39
CA CYS A 15 10.20 4.67 -16.07
C CYS A 15 10.03 4.62 -17.60
N GLY A 16 8.91 5.13 -18.13
CA GLY A 16 8.57 4.97 -19.55
C GLY A 16 8.68 3.49 -19.98
N ASN A 17 9.35 3.21 -21.09
CA ASN A 17 9.56 1.84 -21.57
C ASN A 17 10.75 1.12 -20.89
N SER A 18 11.27 1.65 -19.80
CA SER A 18 12.32 1.03 -18.97
C SER A 18 13.57 0.56 -19.75
N LYS A 19 13.96 1.31 -20.80
CA LYS A 19 15.06 0.89 -21.70
C LYS A 19 16.46 1.09 -21.10
N VAL A 20 16.61 2.03 -20.18
CA VAL A 20 17.92 2.38 -19.57
C VAL A 20 17.95 1.90 -18.13
N VAL A 21 16.96 2.28 -17.35
CA VAL A 21 16.78 1.85 -15.95
C VAL A 21 15.40 1.27 -15.82
N SER A 22 15.30 0.06 -15.29
CA SER A 22 14.04 -0.65 -15.12
C SER A 22 13.33 -0.22 -13.82
N ALA A 23 12.03 -0.50 -13.76
CA ALA A 23 11.25 -0.26 -12.54
C ALA A 23 11.79 -1.07 -11.35
N GLU A 24 12.31 -2.26 -11.61
CA GLU A 24 12.92 -3.12 -10.60
C GLU A 24 14.22 -2.54 -10.04
N GLU A 25 15.03 -1.86 -10.88
CA GLU A 25 16.24 -1.16 -10.43
C GLU A 25 15.89 0.05 -9.55
N TYR A 26 14.89 0.83 -9.93
CA TYR A 26 14.37 1.90 -9.07
C TYR A 26 13.82 1.36 -7.76
N LEU A 27 13.05 0.27 -7.81
CA LEU A 27 12.54 -0.36 -6.59
C LEU A 27 13.69 -0.79 -5.67
N ASN A 28 14.73 -1.41 -6.24
CA ASN A 28 15.91 -1.82 -5.46
C ASN A 28 16.59 -0.64 -4.76
N PHE A 29 16.70 0.51 -5.44
CA PHE A 29 17.22 1.75 -4.86
C PHE A 29 16.30 2.26 -3.74
N LEU A 30 14.99 2.36 -3.99
CA LEU A 30 14.02 2.89 -3.03
C LEU A 30 13.91 2.04 -1.75
N ILE A 31 14.15 0.73 -1.85
CA ILE A 31 14.20 -0.15 -0.68
C ILE A 31 15.38 0.20 0.24
N ASP A 32 16.50 0.66 -0.31
CA ASP A 32 17.68 1.05 0.47
C ASP A 32 17.59 2.49 0.98
N ASP A 33 16.86 3.34 0.31
CA ASP A 33 16.77 4.75 0.67
C ASP A 33 16.05 4.96 2.01
N GLU A 34 16.71 5.62 2.95
CA GLU A 34 16.21 5.86 4.31
C GLU A 34 15.05 6.86 4.35
N ASN A 35 14.95 7.77 3.36
CA ASN A 35 13.89 8.75 3.27
C ASN A 35 12.59 8.14 2.69
N THR A 36 12.67 7.01 2.00
CA THR A 36 11.53 6.29 1.44
C THR A 36 10.95 5.34 2.48
N LYS A 37 9.82 5.69 3.07
CA LYS A 37 9.13 4.84 4.06
C LYS A 37 8.33 3.71 3.42
N VAL A 38 7.73 3.96 2.26
CA VAL A 38 6.90 3.02 1.50
C VAL A 38 7.27 3.12 0.03
N ALA A 39 7.46 1.99 -0.64
CA ALA A 39 7.62 1.95 -2.08
C ALA A 39 6.27 1.62 -2.74
N ALA A 40 5.70 2.56 -3.49
CA ALA A 40 4.48 2.39 -4.24
C ALA A 40 4.80 2.18 -5.73
N MET A 41 4.21 1.17 -6.37
CA MET A 41 4.41 0.85 -7.77
C MET A 41 3.10 0.73 -8.53
N TYR A 42 3.03 1.40 -9.69
CA TYR A 42 2.13 1.00 -10.76
C TYR A 42 2.92 0.19 -11.77
N MET A 43 2.43 -0.99 -12.13
CA MET A 43 3.13 -1.84 -13.10
C MET A 43 2.16 -2.54 -14.06
N GLU A 44 2.51 -2.59 -15.32
CA GLU A 44 1.78 -3.32 -16.37
C GLU A 44 2.40 -4.69 -16.64
N GLY A 45 3.71 -4.77 -16.58
CA GLY A 45 4.52 -5.97 -16.81
C GLY A 45 5.79 -5.96 -15.97
N VAL A 46 6.67 -6.90 -16.25
CA VAL A 46 7.97 -7.04 -15.60
C VAL A 46 9.05 -7.26 -16.66
N ASN A 47 10.15 -6.54 -16.52
CA ASN A 47 11.31 -6.69 -17.42
C ASN A 47 12.29 -7.73 -16.89
N ASN A 48 12.50 -7.74 -15.57
CA ASN A 48 13.40 -8.68 -14.91
C ASN A 48 12.70 -9.35 -13.70
N PRO A 49 12.01 -10.49 -13.91
CA PRO A 49 11.31 -11.19 -12.83
C PRO A 49 12.21 -11.64 -11.68
N VAL A 50 13.44 -12.02 -11.98
CA VAL A 50 14.41 -12.45 -10.96
C VAL A 50 14.79 -11.28 -10.05
N MET A 51 15.01 -10.12 -10.65
CA MET A 51 15.32 -8.91 -9.89
C MET A 51 14.10 -8.43 -9.08
N LEU A 52 12.89 -8.49 -9.65
CA LEU A 52 11.67 -8.12 -8.94
C LEU A 52 11.48 -8.99 -7.70
N GLU A 53 11.63 -10.31 -7.82
CA GLU A 53 11.56 -11.23 -6.68
C GLU A 53 12.63 -10.91 -5.63
N ALA A 54 13.86 -10.63 -6.05
CA ALA A 54 14.95 -10.23 -5.15
C ALA A 54 14.62 -8.93 -4.40
N CYS A 55 14.02 -7.95 -5.08
CA CYS A 55 13.57 -6.71 -4.47
C CYS A 55 12.49 -6.95 -3.41
N PHE A 56 11.47 -7.75 -3.70
CA PHE A 56 10.41 -8.05 -2.74
C PHE A 56 10.95 -8.80 -1.51
N ARG A 57 11.85 -9.77 -1.71
CA ARG A 57 12.54 -10.44 -0.60
C ARG A 57 13.34 -9.47 0.26
N LYS A 58 14.09 -8.56 -0.38
CA LYS A 58 14.87 -7.51 0.31
C LYS A 58 13.97 -6.56 1.09
N ALA A 59 12.85 -6.13 0.51
CA ALA A 59 11.87 -5.28 1.17
C ALA A 59 11.27 -5.96 2.42
N ALA A 60 10.89 -7.24 2.31
CA ALA A 60 10.40 -8.03 3.42
C ALA A 60 11.44 -8.13 4.56
N LEU A 61 12.70 -8.43 4.24
CA LEU A 61 13.78 -8.49 5.23
C LEU A 61 14.03 -7.14 5.93
N LYS A 62 13.89 -6.04 5.21
CA LYS A 62 14.02 -4.68 5.76
C LYS A 62 12.73 -4.15 6.40
N ARG A 63 11.65 -4.92 6.38
CA ARG A 63 10.32 -4.49 6.81
C ARG A 63 9.87 -3.18 6.14
N LYS A 64 10.31 -2.95 4.90
CA LYS A 64 9.89 -1.79 4.09
C LYS A 64 8.64 -2.17 3.29
N PRO A 65 7.49 -1.55 3.55
CA PRO A 65 6.27 -1.86 2.82
C PRO A 65 6.41 -1.58 1.33
N VAL A 66 5.88 -2.49 0.52
CA VAL A 66 5.73 -2.31 -0.92
C VAL A 66 4.25 -2.46 -1.27
N VAL A 67 3.70 -1.46 -1.94
CA VAL A 67 2.30 -1.43 -2.40
C VAL A 67 2.30 -1.44 -3.91
N VAL A 68 1.54 -2.35 -4.52
CA VAL A 68 1.55 -2.55 -5.96
C VAL A 68 0.14 -2.49 -6.54
N LEU A 69 -0.04 -1.60 -7.50
CA LEU A 69 -1.16 -1.62 -8.43
C LEU A 69 -0.71 -2.32 -9.70
N LYS A 70 -1.09 -3.60 -9.87
CA LYS A 70 -0.76 -4.39 -11.06
C LYS A 70 -1.92 -4.35 -12.05
N ALA A 71 -1.71 -3.67 -13.17
CA ALA A 71 -2.64 -3.67 -14.28
C ALA A 71 -2.57 -4.97 -15.11
N GLY A 72 -3.60 -5.25 -15.91
CA GLY A 72 -3.60 -6.42 -16.80
C GLY A 72 -4.01 -7.72 -16.10
N ARG A 73 -5.02 -7.69 -15.22
CA ARG A 73 -5.56 -8.88 -14.53
C ARG A 73 -6.34 -9.80 -15.47
N SER A 74 -7.19 -9.23 -16.33
CA SER A 74 -7.95 -10.03 -17.30
C SER A 74 -7.09 -10.37 -18.51
N GLU A 75 -7.39 -11.46 -19.20
CA GLU A 75 -6.70 -11.85 -20.43
C GLU A 75 -6.68 -10.71 -21.45
N ARG A 76 -7.80 -10.00 -21.61
CA ARG A 76 -7.88 -8.86 -22.51
C ARG A 76 -6.99 -7.70 -22.10
N ALA A 77 -6.97 -7.35 -20.80
CA ALA A 77 -6.12 -6.29 -20.28
C ALA A 77 -4.64 -6.68 -20.33
N SER A 78 -4.31 -7.96 -20.11
CA SER A 78 -2.95 -8.50 -20.22
C SER A 78 -2.45 -8.39 -21.66
N ALA A 79 -3.27 -8.73 -22.66
CA ALA A 79 -2.91 -8.60 -24.07
C ALA A 79 -2.67 -7.13 -24.47
N ILE A 80 -3.49 -6.20 -23.97
CA ILE A 80 -3.30 -4.76 -24.18
C ILE A 80 -1.96 -4.30 -23.56
N ALA A 81 -1.71 -4.63 -22.31
CA ALA A 81 -0.49 -4.25 -21.60
C ALA A 81 0.77 -4.78 -22.31
N ALA A 82 0.76 -6.04 -22.74
CA ALA A 82 1.87 -6.65 -23.49
C ALA A 82 2.15 -5.94 -24.82
N SER A 83 1.10 -5.50 -25.53
CA SER A 83 1.26 -4.77 -26.80
C SER A 83 1.86 -3.36 -26.62
N HIS A 84 1.61 -2.73 -25.46
CA HIS A 84 2.10 -1.39 -25.15
C HIS A 84 3.54 -1.35 -24.64
N THR A 85 3.91 -2.30 -23.79
CA THR A 85 5.18 -2.24 -23.07
C THR A 85 6.25 -3.17 -23.60
N GLY A 86 5.86 -4.18 -24.40
CA GLY A 86 6.78 -5.25 -24.83
C GLY A 86 7.33 -6.09 -23.67
N SER A 87 6.81 -5.90 -22.46
CA SER A 87 7.22 -6.61 -21.27
C SER A 87 6.49 -7.95 -21.16
N MET A 88 7.05 -8.90 -20.39
CA MET A 88 6.41 -10.19 -20.14
C MET A 88 5.15 -10.00 -19.29
N ALA A 89 4.00 -10.26 -19.90
CA ALA A 89 2.76 -10.41 -19.18
C ALA A 89 2.74 -11.79 -18.51
N GLY A 90 3.22 -11.86 -17.27
CA GLY A 90 3.07 -13.06 -16.46
C GLY A 90 1.60 -13.34 -16.12
N SER A 91 1.27 -14.59 -15.76
CA SER A 91 -0.08 -14.90 -15.28
C SER A 91 -0.39 -14.13 -14.00
N ASP A 92 -1.62 -13.60 -13.88
CA ASP A 92 -2.03 -12.82 -12.70
C ASP A 92 -1.89 -13.63 -11.40
N ALA A 93 -2.20 -14.93 -11.46
CA ALA A 93 -2.03 -15.85 -10.34
C ALA A 93 -0.57 -15.98 -9.88
N THR A 94 0.40 -15.88 -10.80
CA THR A 94 1.83 -15.89 -10.46
C THR A 94 2.21 -14.64 -9.68
N PHE A 95 1.71 -13.47 -10.08
CA PHE A 95 1.92 -12.23 -9.33
C PHE A 95 1.28 -12.28 -7.95
N ASP A 96 0.05 -12.79 -7.83
CA ASP A 96 -0.61 -12.93 -6.53
C ASP A 96 0.18 -13.85 -5.58
N ALA A 97 0.66 -14.98 -6.09
CA ALA A 97 1.50 -15.89 -5.30
C ALA A 97 2.80 -15.22 -4.84
N LEU A 98 3.45 -14.45 -5.73
CA LEU A 98 4.67 -13.72 -5.43
C LEU A 98 4.43 -12.62 -4.38
N PHE A 99 3.39 -11.83 -4.56
CA PHE A 99 3.02 -10.76 -3.62
C PHE A 99 2.70 -11.33 -2.24
N LYS A 100 1.90 -12.39 -2.17
CA LYS A 100 1.56 -13.08 -0.93
C LYS A 100 2.79 -13.65 -0.23
N LYS A 101 3.73 -14.24 -1.00
CA LYS A 101 4.97 -14.82 -0.47
C LYS A 101 5.83 -13.80 0.28
N TYR A 102 5.89 -12.57 -0.20
CA TYR A 102 6.77 -11.53 0.34
C TYR A 102 6.04 -10.41 1.09
N GLY A 103 4.73 -10.53 1.30
CA GLY A 103 3.95 -9.52 2.00
C GLY A 103 3.82 -8.21 1.23
N VAL A 104 3.87 -8.28 -0.11
CA VAL A 104 3.59 -7.12 -0.98
C VAL A 104 2.08 -6.86 -0.98
N ILE A 105 1.69 -5.63 -0.74
CA ILE A 105 0.29 -5.24 -0.67
C ILE A 105 -0.19 -4.92 -2.09
N ARG A 106 -1.13 -5.72 -2.59
CA ARG A 106 -1.77 -5.49 -3.87
C ARG A 106 -3.03 -4.66 -3.69
N VAL A 107 -3.20 -3.65 -4.54
CA VAL A 107 -4.35 -2.76 -4.56
C VAL A 107 -5.01 -2.75 -5.94
N ASP A 108 -6.26 -2.28 -6.01
CA ASP A 108 -7.11 -2.40 -7.20
C ASP A 108 -7.16 -1.11 -8.03
N ASP A 109 -6.91 0.03 -7.40
CA ASP A 109 -6.93 1.31 -8.10
C ASP A 109 -5.89 2.30 -7.55
N MET A 110 -5.81 3.47 -8.20
CA MET A 110 -4.83 4.49 -7.87
C MET A 110 -5.12 5.15 -6.51
N GLN A 111 -6.39 5.25 -6.12
CA GLN A 111 -6.76 5.84 -4.83
C GLN A 111 -6.36 4.91 -3.70
N GLU A 112 -6.59 3.61 -3.84
CA GLU A 112 -6.11 2.61 -2.90
C GLU A 112 -4.57 2.61 -2.81
N LEU A 113 -3.87 2.72 -3.95
CA LEU A 113 -2.40 2.80 -3.97
C LEU A 113 -1.91 3.96 -3.11
N LEU A 114 -2.50 5.13 -3.26
CA LEU A 114 -2.09 6.35 -2.54
C LEU A 114 -2.51 6.31 -1.08
N SER A 115 -3.77 5.94 -0.78
CA SER A 115 -4.28 5.92 0.60
C SER A 115 -3.59 4.85 1.45
N THR A 116 -3.37 3.65 0.91
CA THR A 116 -2.63 2.59 1.58
C THR A 116 -1.17 3.00 1.84
N SER A 117 -0.52 3.62 0.85
CA SER A 117 0.85 4.10 1.01
C SER A 117 0.96 5.20 2.06
N LEU A 118 0.00 6.13 2.09
CA LEU A 118 -0.05 7.20 3.11
C LEU A 118 -0.24 6.63 4.51
N MET A 119 -1.17 5.71 4.67
CA MET A 119 -1.42 5.02 5.94
C MET A 119 -0.14 4.34 6.45
N LEU A 120 0.50 3.53 5.62
CA LEU A 120 1.72 2.81 5.98
C LEU A 120 2.89 3.74 6.29
N ALA A 121 3.03 4.85 5.55
CA ALA A 121 4.06 5.85 5.80
C ALA A 121 3.87 6.59 7.14
N GLY A 122 2.63 6.69 7.62
CA GLY A 122 2.28 7.27 8.93
C GLY A 122 2.50 6.32 10.11
N MET A 123 2.58 5.02 9.87
CA MET A 123 2.79 4.03 10.93
C MET A 123 4.22 4.13 11.49
N ARG A 124 4.36 4.10 12.82
CA ARG A 124 5.68 4.08 13.48
C ARG A 124 6.38 2.73 13.34
N SER A 125 5.61 1.66 13.32
CA SER A 125 6.06 0.29 13.09
C SER A 125 4.94 -0.52 12.49
N MET A 126 5.27 -1.53 11.68
CA MET A 126 4.28 -2.52 11.27
C MET A 126 3.90 -3.39 12.47
N PRO A 127 2.60 -3.59 12.75
CA PRO A 127 2.18 -4.46 13.83
C PRO A 127 2.64 -5.89 13.54
N GLU A 128 3.15 -6.58 14.56
CA GLU A 128 3.59 -7.99 14.45
C GLU A 128 2.42 -8.95 14.62
N GLU A 129 1.39 -8.51 15.34
CA GLU A 129 0.17 -9.28 15.62
C GLU A 129 -1.07 -8.46 15.26
N ARG A 130 -2.24 -9.11 15.30
CA ARG A 130 -3.52 -8.41 15.17
C ARG A 130 -3.64 -7.37 16.27
N CYS A 131 -3.86 -6.13 15.88
CA CYS A 131 -4.11 -5.04 16.81
C CYS A 131 -5.57 -4.59 16.71
N ASN A 132 -6.10 -4.07 17.81
CA ASN A 132 -7.38 -3.38 17.81
C ASN A 132 -7.19 -1.95 17.30
N TYR A 133 -8.21 -1.42 16.66
CA TYR A 133 -8.22 -0.08 16.10
C TYR A 133 -9.13 0.83 16.92
N ALA A 134 -8.79 2.09 16.99
CA ALA A 134 -9.66 3.12 17.48
C ALA A 134 -9.90 4.14 16.35
N ILE A 135 -11.12 4.65 16.28
CA ILE A 135 -11.49 5.66 15.29
C ILE A 135 -11.75 6.98 16.03
N VAL A 136 -11.16 8.04 15.50
CA VAL A 136 -11.45 9.42 15.91
C VAL A 136 -12.00 10.15 14.71
N CYS A 137 -13.29 10.51 14.76
CA CYS A 137 -14.00 11.23 13.72
C CYS A 137 -14.57 12.53 14.25
N LEU A 138 -14.78 13.50 13.35
CA LEU A 138 -15.40 14.78 13.68
C LEU A 138 -16.92 14.71 13.72
N SER A 139 -17.52 13.68 13.13
CA SER A 139 -18.98 13.51 13.09
C SER A 139 -19.41 12.07 13.37
N GLY A 140 -20.60 11.92 13.99
CA GLY A 140 -21.18 10.60 14.24
C GLY A 140 -21.49 9.83 12.95
N GLY A 141 -21.80 10.52 11.85
CA GLY A 141 -22.01 9.89 10.53
C GLY A 141 -20.73 9.25 10.00
N GLU A 142 -19.60 9.91 10.10
CA GLU A 142 -18.30 9.34 9.71
C GLU A 142 -17.95 8.12 10.58
N THR A 143 -18.22 8.19 11.88
CA THR A 143 -17.99 7.06 12.79
C THR A 143 -18.81 5.85 12.38
N ALA A 144 -20.08 6.03 12.03
CA ALA A 144 -20.95 4.94 11.57
C ALA A 144 -20.45 4.33 10.26
N ILE A 145 -20.07 5.15 9.28
CA ILE A 145 -19.50 4.68 8.00
C ILE A 145 -18.21 3.87 8.25
N CYS A 146 -17.31 4.39 9.08
CA CYS A 146 -16.06 3.67 9.41
C CYS A 146 -16.35 2.33 10.11
N ALA A 147 -17.35 2.29 11.00
CA ALA A 147 -17.74 1.05 11.67
C ALA A 147 -18.29 0.03 10.67
N ASP A 148 -19.14 0.46 9.72
CA ASP A 148 -19.70 -0.41 8.69
C ASP A 148 -18.62 -0.95 7.73
N GLU A 149 -17.71 -0.09 7.29
CA GLU A 149 -16.60 -0.52 6.42
C GLU A 149 -15.63 -1.44 7.17
N GLY A 150 -15.32 -1.14 8.42
CA GLY A 150 -14.49 -2.00 9.26
C GLY A 150 -15.10 -3.37 9.49
N PHE A 151 -16.42 -3.45 9.70
CA PHE A 151 -17.14 -4.71 9.82
C PHE A 151 -16.99 -5.59 8.57
N LYS A 152 -17.09 -5.02 7.36
CA LYS A 152 -16.94 -5.74 6.09
C LYS A 152 -15.58 -6.43 5.93
N VAL A 153 -14.54 -5.84 6.49
CA VAL A 153 -13.16 -6.35 6.40
C VAL A 153 -12.66 -7.00 7.70
N GLY A 154 -13.54 -7.16 8.68
CA GLY A 154 -13.24 -7.85 9.93
C GLY A 154 -12.31 -7.08 10.88
N ILE A 155 -12.34 -5.75 10.82
CA ILE A 155 -11.63 -4.90 11.80
C ILE A 155 -12.29 -5.07 13.17
N GLN A 156 -11.47 -5.25 14.19
CA GLN A 156 -11.90 -5.20 15.59
C GLN A 156 -11.54 -3.83 16.17
N TYR A 157 -12.54 -3.14 16.67
CA TYR A 157 -12.34 -1.88 17.37
C TYR A 157 -12.05 -2.13 18.84
N ALA A 158 -11.24 -1.25 19.43
CA ALA A 158 -10.88 -1.32 20.83
C ALA A 158 -12.06 -0.89 21.72
N ASP A 159 -12.33 -1.67 22.75
CA ASP A 159 -13.11 -1.21 23.89
C ASP A 159 -12.18 -0.39 24.79
N PHE A 160 -12.56 0.85 25.08
CA PHE A 160 -11.75 1.70 25.95
C PHE A 160 -11.99 1.36 27.43
N GLU A 161 -10.91 1.34 28.19
CA GLU A 161 -11.01 1.26 29.66
C GLU A 161 -11.76 2.49 30.22
N ASP A 162 -12.49 2.31 31.34
CA ASP A 162 -13.28 3.36 31.99
C ASP A 162 -12.46 4.64 32.24
N LYS A 163 -11.22 4.49 32.68
CA LYS A 163 -10.29 5.62 32.89
C LYS A 163 -10.01 6.41 31.60
N THR A 164 -9.90 5.73 30.48
CA THR A 164 -9.72 6.38 29.18
C THR A 164 -10.97 7.13 28.77
N VAL A 165 -12.15 6.52 28.99
CA VAL A 165 -13.45 7.14 28.72
C VAL A 165 -13.65 8.40 29.56
N GLU A 166 -13.34 8.36 30.85
CA GLU A 166 -13.43 9.52 31.74
C GLU A 166 -12.47 10.64 31.31
N THR A 167 -11.22 10.29 30.93
CA THR A 167 -10.27 11.26 30.43
C THR A 167 -10.76 11.94 29.16
N LEU A 168 -11.28 11.15 28.21
CA LEU A 168 -11.82 11.67 26.95
C LEU A 168 -13.03 12.58 27.18
N LYS A 169 -13.97 12.20 28.10
CA LYS A 169 -15.10 13.04 28.48
C LYS A 169 -14.66 14.38 29.09
N GLY A 170 -13.54 14.40 29.80
CA GLY A 170 -12.98 15.63 30.35
C GLY A 170 -12.36 16.55 29.30
N LEU A 171 -11.91 15.98 28.18
CA LEU A 171 -11.30 16.72 27.07
C LEU A 171 -12.31 17.16 26.01
N LEU A 172 -13.45 16.49 25.91
CA LEU A 172 -14.50 16.73 24.93
C LEU A 172 -15.71 17.38 25.63
N PRO A 173 -15.82 18.72 25.70
CA PRO A 173 -16.74 19.41 26.59
C PRO A 173 -18.23 19.30 26.23
N PHE A 174 -18.64 18.57 25.21
CA PHE A 174 -20.02 18.54 24.71
C PHE A 174 -20.56 17.16 24.29
N TYR A 175 -19.97 16.07 24.78
CA TYR A 175 -20.48 14.71 24.52
C TYR A 175 -20.67 13.93 25.82
#